data_3c546b2ab617b31e6b838086904e5e2c
#
_entry.id   3c546b2ab617b31e6b838086904e5e2c
#
_cell.length_a   1.000
_cell.length_b   1.000
_cell.length_c   1.000
_cell.angle_alpha   90.00
_cell.angle_beta   90.00
_cell.angle_gamma   90.00
#
_symmetry.space_group_name_H-M   'P 1'
#
loop_
_entity.id
_entity.type
_entity.pdbx_description
1 polymer ?
#
loop_
_entity_poly.entity_id
_entity_poly.type
_entity_poly.pdbx_seq_one_letter_code
_entity_poly.pdbx_strand_id
1 'polypeptide(L)'
;KVRTACDVRFVDRLLSQIEGKLGLTRRIGIEVLIEEAEAIMRVEEIAGASDRLEALIFGMGDYSASQGIDPRAIAGDSGYPGDIWHYARYKMIVAARTYGLDAVDGPFVNFKDGDWFRTECVRAQQLGAVGKWAIHPSQVAIAQEVFSPSQAEVDRAYKAVAAYREAQAQGLGAIQVDGQMVDVATVRLVQRIIDRAELAGMKPSVGL
;
A
#
# COMPACT_ATOMS: atom_id res chain seq x y z
N LYS A 1 11.31 -4.49 -12.61
CA LYS A 1 10.33 -4.40 -13.71
C LYS A 1 9.86 -5.78 -14.08
N VAL A 2 8.58 -6.03 -14.01
CA VAL A 2 7.97 -7.31 -14.37
C VAL A 2 6.83 -7.08 -15.36
N ARG A 3 6.60 -8.05 -16.24
CA ARG A 3 5.47 -8.07 -17.18
C ARG A 3 4.53 -9.23 -16.92
N THR A 4 5.08 -10.32 -16.40
CA THR A 4 4.36 -11.58 -16.20
C THR A 4 4.76 -12.24 -14.89
N ALA A 5 3.97 -13.23 -14.45
CA ALA A 5 4.32 -14.10 -13.33
C ALA A 5 5.64 -14.87 -13.54
N CYS A 6 6.01 -15.13 -14.81
CA CYS A 6 7.26 -15.83 -15.13
C CYS A 6 8.50 -15.04 -14.70
N ASP A 7 8.46 -13.70 -14.79
CA ASP A 7 9.57 -12.84 -14.40
C ASP A 7 9.83 -12.96 -12.89
N VAL A 8 8.76 -12.98 -12.09
CA VAL A 8 8.85 -13.18 -10.63
C VAL A 8 9.39 -14.56 -10.30
N ARG A 9 8.84 -15.61 -10.92
CA ARG A 9 9.26 -17.00 -10.69
C ARG A 9 10.72 -17.24 -11.07
N PHE A 10 11.20 -16.57 -12.11
CA PHE A 10 12.62 -16.63 -12.50
C PHE A 10 13.51 -16.09 -11.39
N VAL A 11 13.18 -14.90 -10.85
CA VAL A 11 13.97 -14.28 -9.77
C VAL A 11 13.88 -15.12 -8.48
N ASP A 12 12.71 -15.63 -8.12
CA ASP A 12 12.55 -16.51 -6.96
C ASP A 12 13.45 -17.74 -7.06
N ARG A 13 13.47 -18.42 -8.21
CA ARG A 13 14.30 -19.59 -8.42
C ARG A 13 15.78 -19.26 -8.36
N LEU A 14 16.19 -18.13 -8.95
CA LEU A 14 17.57 -17.66 -8.89
C LEU A 14 18.02 -17.36 -7.46
N LEU A 15 17.20 -16.64 -6.71
CA LEU A 15 17.49 -16.34 -5.29
C LEU A 15 17.58 -17.62 -4.46
N SER A 16 16.69 -18.60 -4.67
CA SER A 16 16.73 -19.88 -3.96
C SER A 16 18.02 -20.65 -4.21
N GLN A 17 18.56 -20.61 -5.44
CA GLN A 17 19.85 -21.24 -5.77
C GLN A 17 21.01 -20.51 -5.11
N ILE A 18 20.98 -19.17 -5.11
CA ILE A 18 22.04 -18.34 -4.48
C ILE A 18 22.04 -18.55 -2.97
N GLU A 19 20.88 -18.51 -2.33
CA GLU A 19 20.71 -18.74 -0.88
C GLU A 19 21.23 -20.12 -0.48
N GLY A 20 20.86 -21.17 -1.24
CA GLY A 20 21.37 -22.51 -1.00
C GLY A 20 22.88 -22.63 -1.16
N LYS A 21 23.45 -21.99 -2.20
CA LYS A 21 24.93 -21.97 -2.41
C LYS A 21 25.68 -21.24 -1.31
N LEU A 22 25.10 -20.14 -0.78
CA LEU A 22 25.71 -19.31 0.27
C LEU A 22 25.39 -19.79 1.69
N GLY A 23 24.53 -20.79 1.85
CA GLY A 23 24.07 -21.28 3.16
C GLY A 23 23.30 -20.23 3.96
N LEU A 24 22.54 -19.33 3.29
CA LEU A 24 21.75 -18.32 3.95
C LEU A 24 20.56 -18.95 4.67
N THR A 25 20.38 -18.60 5.94
CA THR A 25 19.24 -19.07 6.76
C THR A 25 17.99 -18.19 6.61
N ARG A 26 18.19 -16.95 6.15
CA ARG A 26 17.08 -16.00 5.90
C ARG A 26 16.78 -15.92 4.41
N ARG A 27 15.52 -16.04 4.09
CA ARG A 27 15.00 -15.88 2.73
C ARG A 27 14.96 -14.39 2.34
N ILE A 28 15.42 -14.07 1.15
CA ILE A 28 15.39 -12.70 0.59
C ILE A 28 14.00 -12.47 0.00
N GLY A 29 13.34 -11.39 0.42
CA GLY A 29 12.06 -10.96 -0.13
C GLY A 29 12.20 -10.33 -1.53
N ILE A 30 11.10 -10.22 -2.23
CA ILE A 30 11.01 -9.62 -3.57
C ILE A 30 9.97 -8.51 -3.55
N GLU A 31 10.36 -7.32 -3.99
CA GLU A 31 9.44 -6.25 -4.35
C GLU A 31 9.50 -6.04 -5.87
N VAL A 32 8.35 -5.82 -6.49
CA VAL A 32 8.27 -5.69 -7.95
C VAL A 32 7.64 -4.39 -8.39
N LEU A 33 8.19 -3.81 -9.45
CA LEU A 33 7.63 -2.64 -10.14
C LEU A 33 6.61 -3.09 -11.19
N ILE A 34 5.40 -2.56 -11.05
CA ILE A 34 4.28 -2.69 -11.98
C ILE A 34 4.21 -1.39 -12.78
N GLU A 35 4.81 -1.37 -13.96
CA GLU A 35 5.02 -0.15 -14.75
C GLU A 35 4.87 -0.37 -16.27
N GLU A 36 4.22 -1.46 -16.64
CA GLU A 36 3.85 -1.77 -18.01
C GLU A 36 2.35 -2.01 -18.09
N ALA A 37 1.71 -1.60 -19.18
CA ALA A 37 0.29 -1.86 -19.39
C ALA A 37 -0.02 -3.37 -19.35
N GLU A 38 0.87 -4.20 -19.93
CA GLU A 38 0.78 -5.66 -19.84
C GLU A 38 0.82 -6.16 -18.40
N ALA A 39 1.69 -5.59 -17.55
CA ALA A 39 1.78 -5.97 -16.14
C ALA A 39 0.49 -5.62 -15.38
N ILE A 40 -0.13 -4.49 -15.64
CA ILE A 40 -1.43 -4.13 -15.06
C ILE A 40 -2.52 -5.11 -15.48
N MET A 41 -2.51 -5.57 -16.74
CA MET A 41 -3.49 -6.55 -17.19
C MET A 41 -3.31 -7.94 -16.56
N ARG A 42 -2.12 -8.25 -16.04
CA ARG A 42 -1.75 -9.53 -15.41
C ARG A 42 -1.38 -9.42 -13.95
N VAL A 43 -1.76 -8.32 -13.31
CA VAL A 43 -1.28 -8.02 -11.96
C VAL A 43 -1.72 -9.04 -10.92
N GLU A 44 -2.87 -9.68 -11.08
CA GLU A 44 -3.32 -10.76 -10.19
C GLU A 44 -2.41 -11.99 -10.30
N GLU A 45 -2.02 -12.38 -11.52
CA GLU A 45 -1.09 -13.50 -11.74
C GLU A 45 0.30 -13.19 -11.19
N ILE A 46 0.75 -11.94 -11.33
CA ILE A 46 2.02 -11.45 -10.80
C ILE A 46 1.99 -11.49 -9.27
N ALA A 47 0.93 -10.97 -8.65
CA ALA A 47 0.78 -10.93 -7.21
C ALA A 47 0.81 -12.32 -6.55
N GLY A 48 0.26 -13.34 -7.22
CA GLY A 48 0.25 -14.73 -6.76
C GLY A 48 1.45 -15.56 -7.22
N ALA A 49 2.51 -14.96 -7.80
CA ALA A 49 3.54 -15.72 -8.48
C ALA A 49 4.57 -16.38 -7.56
N SER A 50 4.77 -15.87 -6.35
CA SER A 50 5.77 -16.37 -5.39
C SER A 50 5.44 -15.94 -3.96
N ASP A 51 5.71 -16.82 -3.00
CA ASP A 51 5.64 -16.52 -1.56
C ASP A 51 6.76 -15.58 -1.07
N ARG A 52 7.70 -15.21 -1.96
CA ARG A 52 8.74 -14.23 -1.66
C ARG A 52 8.29 -12.81 -1.91
N LEU A 53 7.17 -12.62 -2.62
CA LEU A 53 6.66 -11.29 -2.86
C LEU A 53 6.25 -10.65 -1.55
N GLU A 54 6.73 -9.43 -1.33
CA GLU A 54 6.41 -8.59 -0.17
C GLU A 54 5.61 -7.36 -0.59
N ALA A 55 5.91 -6.79 -1.76
CA ALA A 55 5.24 -5.59 -2.24
C ALA A 55 5.09 -5.52 -3.77
N LEU A 56 4.02 -4.82 -4.19
CA LEU A 56 3.86 -4.31 -5.54
C LEU A 56 4.00 -2.79 -5.52
N ILE A 57 4.82 -2.25 -6.42
CA ILE A 57 5.13 -0.83 -6.50
C ILE A 57 4.66 -0.30 -7.86
N PHE A 58 3.87 0.77 -7.87
CA PHE A 58 3.35 1.36 -9.11
C PHE A 58 4.36 2.31 -9.75
N GLY A 59 4.82 2.01 -10.97
CA GLY A 59 5.75 2.86 -11.72
C GLY A 59 5.02 3.76 -12.73
N MET A 60 4.44 4.87 -12.29
CA MET A 60 3.57 5.72 -13.12
C MET A 60 4.25 6.30 -14.37
N GLY A 61 5.56 6.57 -14.33
CA GLY A 61 6.30 7.15 -15.45
C GLY A 61 6.37 6.19 -16.64
N ASP A 62 6.96 5.02 -16.44
CA ASP A 62 7.08 4.00 -17.49
C ASP A 62 5.70 3.44 -17.88
N TYR A 63 4.77 3.32 -16.93
CA TYR A 63 3.39 2.94 -17.23
C TYR A 63 2.73 3.93 -18.19
N SER A 64 2.91 5.24 -17.99
CA SER A 64 2.35 6.26 -18.88
C SER A 64 2.89 6.11 -20.30
N ALA A 65 4.18 5.85 -20.44
CA ALA A 65 4.78 5.59 -21.74
C ALA A 65 4.25 4.29 -22.37
N SER A 66 4.14 3.23 -21.58
CA SER A 66 3.64 1.92 -22.03
C SER A 66 2.17 1.98 -22.47
N GLN A 67 1.34 2.76 -21.77
CA GLN A 67 -0.07 2.97 -22.16
C GLN A 67 -0.25 3.99 -23.29
N GLY A 68 0.74 4.84 -23.57
CA GLY A 68 0.63 5.93 -24.53
C GLY A 68 -0.18 7.12 -24.02
N ILE A 69 -0.05 7.44 -22.72
CA ILE A 69 -0.70 8.60 -22.11
C ILE A 69 -0.08 9.88 -22.70
N ASP A 70 -0.94 10.84 -23.06
CA ASP A 70 -0.49 12.18 -23.53
C ASP A 70 0.37 12.87 -22.46
N PRO A 71 1.60 13.31 -22.77
CA PRO A 71 2.46 14.00 -21.81
C PRO A 71 1.82 15.24 -21.16
N ARG A 72 0.89 15.91 -21.87
CA ARG A 72 0.15 17.05 -21.32
C ARG A 72 -0.77 16.66 -20.18
N ALA A 73 -1.32 15.43 -20.25
CA ALA A 73 -2.15 14.90 -19.16
C ALA A 73 -1.32 14.63 -17.90
N ILE A 74 -0.07 14.20 -18.07
CA ILE A 74 0.87 14.00 -16.95
C ILE A 74 1.26 15.32 -16.29
N ALA A 75 1.44 16.37 -17.10
CA ALA A 75 1.76 17.71 -16.63
C ALA A 75 0.56 18.44 -15.96
N GLY A 76 -0.64 17.88 -16.03
CA GLY A 76 -1.85 18.53 -15.52
C GLY A 76 -2.51 19.53 -16.48
N ASP A 77 -1.97 19.68 -17.70
CA ASP A 77 -2.39 20.71 -18.65
C ASP A 77 -3.51 20.24 -19.61
N SER A 78 -3.97 18.99 -19.48
CA SER A 78 -4.92 18.40 -20.44
C SER A 78 -6.39 18.64 -20.13
N GLY A 79 -6.71 19.16 -18.94
CA GLY A 79 -8.09 19.25 -18.45
C GLY A 79 -8.75 17.90 -18.17
N TYR A 80 -7.97 16.79 -18.09
CA TYR A 80 -8.51 15.49 -17.73
C TYR A 80 -9.08 15.52 -16.30
N PRO A 81 -10.35 15.14 -16.12
CA PRO A 81 -10.98 15.22 -14.81
C PRO A 81 -10.53 14.05 -13.93
N GLY A 82 -9.73 14.32 -12.93
CA GLY A 82 -9.32 13.33 -11.93
C GLY A 82 -7.90 12.80 -12.09
N ASP A 83 -7.65 11.61 -11.54
CA ASP A 83 -6.36 10.95 -11.58
C ASP A 83 -6.28 10.01 -12.79
N ILE A 84 -5.42 10.32 -13.74
CA ILE A 84 -5.21 9.52 -14.95
C ILE A 84 -4.69 8.11 -14.68
N TRP A 85 -4.08 7.89 -13.52
CA TRP A 85 -3.55 6.58 -13.10
C TRP A 85 -4.49 5.84 -12.16
N HIS A 86 -5.67 6.39 -11.85
CA HIS A 86 -6.58 5.82 -10.84
C HIS A 86 -6.86 4.33 -11.08
N TYR A 87 -7.22 3.95 -12.31
CA TYR A 87 -7.54 2.57 -12.64
C TYR A 87 -6.35 1.63 -12.38
N ALA A 88 -5.18 1.98 -12.89
CA ALA A 88 -3.99 1.14 -12.76
C ALA A 88 -3.54 1.00 -11.30
N ARG A 89 -3.50 2.12 -10.59
CA ARG A 89 -3.17 2.18 -9.16
C ARG A 89 -4.15 1.35 -8.33
N TYR A 90 -5.45 1.55 -8.55
CA TYR A 90 -6.51 0.84 -7.84
C TYR A 90 -6.45 -0.68 -8.10
N LYS A 91 -6.32 -1.09 -9.37
CA LYS A 91 -6.21 -2.51 -9.74
C LYS A 91 -5.02 -3.19 -9.09
N MET A 92 -3.84 -2.54 -9.10
CA MET A 92 -2.65 -3.04 -8.43
C MET A 92 -2.86 -3.19 -6.91
N ILE A 93 -3.46 -2.20 -6.26
CA ILE A 93 -3.73 -2.23 -4.81
C ILE A 93 -4.66 -3.39 -4.46
N VAL A 94 -5.73 -3.60 -5.24
CA VAL A 94 -6.67 -4.71 -5.02
C VAL A 94 -5.96 -6.06 -5.16
N ALA A 95 -5.12 -6.22 -6.19
CA ALA A 95 -4.34 -7.44 -6.39
C ALA A 95 -3.36 -7.67 -5.22
N ALA A 96 -2.60 -6.65 -4.82
CA ALA A 96 -1.69 -6.75 -3.67
C ALA A 96 -2.43 -7.19 -2.40
N ARG A 97 -3.58 -6.59 -2.10
CA ARG A 97 -4.39 -6.94 -0.92
C ARG A 97 -4.96 -8.34 -0.96
N THR A 98 -5.30 -8.84 -2.14
CA THR A 98 -5.82 -10.21 -2.32
C THR A 98 -4.78 -11.26 -1.92
N TYR A 99 -3.51 -10.97 -2.17
CA TYR A 99 -2.38 -11.88 -1.87
C TYR A 99 -1.61 -11.51 -0.59
N GLY A 100 -2.10 -10.55 0.21
CA GLY A 100 -1.47 -10.16 1.47
C GLY A 100 -0.19 -9.35 1.30
N LEU A 101 0.02 -8.75 0.11
CA LEU A 101 1.19 -7.94 -0.21
C LEU A 101 0.98 -6.47 0.16
N ASP A 102 2.08 -5.77 0.38
CA ASP A 102 2.06 -4.33 0.46
C ASP A 102 1.88 -3.70 -0.92
N ALA A 103 1.11 -2.61 -0.95
CA ALA A 103 0.93 -1.79 -2.14
C ALA A 103 1.62 -0.44 -1.93
N VAL A 104 2.61 -0.15 -2.74
CA VAL A 104 3.40 1.09 -2.65
C VAL A 104 3.15 1.92 -3.91
N ASP A 105 2.81 3.20 -3.72
CA ASP A 105 2.68 4.12 -4.84
C ASP A 105 4.05 4.56 -5.37
N GLY A 106 4.10 4.95 -6.63
CA GLY A 106 5.34 5.27 -7.33
C GLY A 106 5.93 6.64 -7.01
N PRO A 107 7.05 6.99 -7.65
CA PRO A 107 7.76 8.23 -7.37
C PRO A 107 7.02 9.46 -7.92
N PHE A 108 7.23 10.59 -7.27
CA PHE A 108 6.84 11.91 -7.78
C PHE A 108 8.10 12.69 -8.18
N VAL A 109 8.22 13.00 -9.46
CA VAL A 109 9.47 13.53 -10.04
C VAL A 109 9.78 14.96 -9.67
N ASN A 110 8.77 15.82 -9.46
CA ASN A 110 8.97 17.20 -9.05
C ASN A 110 9.19 17.32 -7.53
N PHE A 111 10.36 16.87 -7.06
CA PHE A 111 10.68 16.86 -5.63
C PHE A 111 10.71 18.23 -4.95
N LYS A 112 10.59 19.34 -5.72
CA LYS A 112 10.49 20.71 -5.18
C LYS A 112 9.06 21.07 -4.78
N ASP A 113 8.07 20.34 -5.29
CA ASP A 113 6.65 20.55 -4.99
C ASP A 113 6.16 19.56 -3.92
N GLY A 114 6.41 19.93 -2.66
CA GLY A 114 6.00 19.09 -1.51
C GLY A 114 4.49 19.02 -1.33
N ASP A 115 3.74 20.05 -1.71
CA ASP A 115 2.28 20.08 -1.56
C ASP A 115 1.61 19.11 -2.53
N TRP A 116 2.07 19.07 -3.78
CA TRP A 116 1.55 18.10 -4.74
C TRP A 116 1.97 16.68 -4.39
N PHE A 117 3.22 16.48 -3.93
CA PHE A 117 3.64 15.17 -3.42
C PHE A 117 2.75 14.69 -2.27
N ARG A 118 2.41 15.57 -1.32
CA ARG A 118 1.46 15.28 -0.24
C ARG A 118 0.08 14.89 -0.79
N THR A 119 -0.42 15.64 -1.77
CA THR A 119 -1.71 15.35 -2.41
C THR A 119 -1.73 13.95 -3.02
N GLU A 120 -0.67 13.54 -3.70
CA GLU A 120 -0.55 12.19 -4.25
C GLU A 120 -0.43 11.12 -3.16
N CYS A 121 0.32 11.37 -2.09
CA CYS A 121 0.40 10.47 -0.94
C CYS A 121 -0.99 10.22 -0.34
N VAL A 122 -1.77 11.28 -0.11
CA VAL A 122 -3.13 11.18 0.43
C VAL A 122 -4.05 10.40 -0.51
N ARG A 123 -4.00 10.65 -1.82
CA ARG A 123 -4.77 9.88 -2.82
C ARG A 123 -4.43 8.39 -2.76
N ALA A 124 -3.15 8.07 -2.77
CA ALA A 124 -2.69 6.68 -2.72
C ALA A 124 -3.11 5.99 -1.40
N GLN A 125 -2.96 6.67 -0.26
CA GLN A 125 -3.39 6.17 1.05
C GLN A 125 -4.90 5.88 1.08
N GLN A 126 -5.72 6.80 0.55
CA GLN A 126 -7.18 6.63 0.48
C GLN A 126 -7.60 5.42 -0.36
N LEU A 127 -6.82 5.05 -1.37
CA LEU A 127 -7.03 3.84 -2.16
C LEU A 127 -6.52 2.56 -1.46
N GLY A 128 -5.75 2.69 -0.38
CA GLY A 128 -5.25 1.56 0.41
C GLY A 128 -3.76 1.26 0.22
N ALA A 129 -2.98 2.14 -0.42
CA ALA A 129 -1.53 2.05 -0.43
C ALA A 129 -0.96 2.24 0.99
N VAL A 130 0.18 1.62 1.28
CA VAL A 130 0.85 1.69 2.58
C VAL A 130 2.04 2.64 2.59
N GLY A 131 2.47 3.09 1.40
CA GLY A 131 3.61 3.98 1.23
C GLY A 131 3.70 4.53 -0.18
N LYS A 132 4.70 5.38 -0.39
CA LYS A 132 5.04 5.97 -1.68
C LYS A 132 6.56 6.06 -1.81
N TRP A 133 7.10 5.76 -2.98
CA TRP A 133 8.53 5.93 -3.24
C TRP A 133 8.96 7.39 -3.10
N ALA A 134 9.91 7.63 -2.21
CA ALA A 134 10.61 8.89 -2.09
C ALA A 134 11.90 8.81 -2.91
N ILE A 135 12.06 9.68 -3.89
CA ILE A 135 13.27 9.78 -4.72
C ILE A 135 14.19 10.92 -4.27
N HIS A 136 13.77 11.70 -3.27
CA HIS A 136 14.54 12.77 -2.68
C HIS A 136 14.28 12.83 -1.15
N PRO A 137 15.30 13.18 -0.31
CA PRO A 137 15.13 13.25 1.14
C PRO A 137 13.99 14.16 1.62
N SER A 138 13.69 15.26 0.91
CA SER A 138 12.58 16.16 1.25
C SER A 138 11.20 15.49 1.21
N GLN A 139 11.06 14.38 0.48
CA GLN A 139 9.80 13.65 0.38
C GLN A 139 9.56 12.69 1.55
N VAL A 140 10.62 12.27 2.24
CA VAL A 140 10.53 11.25 3.31
C VAL A 140 9.62 11.68 4.44
N ALA A 141 9.84 12.88 5.00
CA ALA A 141 9.04 13.39 6.12
C ALA A 141 7.56 13.52 5.75
N ILE A 142 7.26 13.99 4.52
CA ILE A 142 5.89 14.14 4.03
C ILE A 142 5.21 12.76 3.89
N ALA A 143 5.91 11.79 3.31
CA ALA A 143 5.39 10.43 3.18
C ALA A 143 5.15 9.80 4.56
N GLN A 144 6.11 9.90 5.48
CA GLN A 144 5.95 9.38 6.84
C GLN A 144 4.74 10.00 7.55
N GLU A 145 4.56 11.32 7.46
CA GLU A 145 3.42 11.99 8.07
C GLU A 145 2.08 11.48 7.50
N VAL A 146 1.97 11.35 6.17
CA VAL A 146 0.71 10.94 5.54
C VAL A 146 0.41 9.46 5.80
N PHE A 147 1.39 8.57 5.69
CA PHE A 147 1.15 7.14 5.82
C PHE A 147 1.17 6.63 7.27
N SER A 148 1.58 7.44 8.25
CA SER A 148 1.45 7.12 9.67
C SER A 148 0.06 7.50 10.20
N PRO A 149 -0.53 6.70 11.10
CA PRO A 149 -1.77 7.10 11.75
C PRO A 149 -1.52 8.25 12.75
N SER A 150 -2.50 9.11 12.93
CA SER A 150 -2.48 10.09 14.02
C SER A 150 -2.75 9.42 15.37
N GLN A 151 -2.29 10.02 16.48
CA GLN A 151 -2.56 9.50 17.82
C GLN A 151 -4.05 9.35 18.09
N ALA A 152 -4.87 10.31 17.63
CA ALA A 152 -6.32 10.25 17.78
C ALA A 152 -6.97 9.07 17.02
N GLU A 153 -6.43 8.69 15.86
CA GLU A 153 -6.88 7.50 15.13
C GLU A 153 -6.48 6.23 15.86
N VAL A 154 -5.26 6.17 16.39
CA VAL A 154 -4.77 5.05 17.20
C VAL A 154 -5.67 4.84 18.42
N ASP A 155 -5.93 5.89 19.20
CA ASP A 155 -6.74 5.81 20.41
C ASP A 155 -8.17 5.35 20.10
N ARG A 156 -8.78 5.88 19.03
CA ARG A 156 -10.11 5.44 18.58
C ARG A 156 -10.12 3.98 18.13
N ALA A 157 -9.10 3.54 17.41
CA ALA A 157 -9.00 2.18 16.94
C ALA A 157 -8.91 1.18 18.09
N TYR A 158 -8.04 1.42 19.06
CA TYR A 158 -7.93 0.57 20.26
C TYR A 158 -9.22 0.56 21.07
N LYS A 159 -9.84 1.72 21.28
CA LYS A 159 -11.14 1.82 21.98
C LYS A 159 -12.22 0.98 21.30
N ALA A 160 -12.35 1.10 19.98
CA ALA A 160 -13.36 0.37 19.21
C ALA A 160 -13.13 -1.16 19.28
N VAL A 161 -11.88 -1.61 19.14
CA VAL A 161 -11.54 -3.05 19.23
C VAL A 161 -11.79 -3.61 20.63
N ALA A 162 -11.40 -2.88 21.69
CA ALA A 162 -11.63 -3.31 23.07
C ALA A 162 -13.13 -3.46 23.37
N ALA A 163 -13.92 -2.42 23.07
CA ALA A 163 -15.34 -2.44 23.29
C ALA A 163 -16.05 -3.55 22.51
N TYR A 164 -15.64 -3.80 21.26
CA TYR A 164 -16.22 -4.88 20.46
C TYR A 164 -15.88 -6.26 21.02
N ARG A 165 -14.66 -6.48 21.50
CA ARG A 165 -14.26 -7.76 22.15
C ARG A 165 -15.10 -8.07 23.39
N GLU A 166 -15.37 -7.05 24.22
CA GLU A 166 -16.24 -7.20 25.41
C GLU A 166 -17.67 -7.56 25.01
N ALA A 167 -18.22 -6.88 24.01
CA ALA A 167 -19.56 -7.15 23.49
C ALA A 167 -19.69 -8.56 22.86
N GLN A 168 -18.66 -8.97 22.12
CA GLN A 168 -18.60 -10.32 21.53
C GLN A 168 -18.60 -11.40 22.61
N ALA A 169 -17.92 -11.19 23.73
CA ALA A 169 -17.95 -12.11 24.88
C ALA A 169 -19.37 -12.22 25.50
N GLN A 170 -20.21 -11.22 25.29
CA GLN A 170 -21.63 -11.19 25.71
C GLN A 170 -22.60 -11.69 24.61
N GLY A 171 -22.07 -12.19 23.48
CA GLY A 171 -22.88 -12.69 22.36
C GLY A 171 -23.43 -11.60 21.42
N LEU A 172 -22.96 -10.35 21.54
CA LEU A 172 -23.39 -9.25 20.66
C LEU A 172 -22.54 -9.19 19.39
N GLY A 173 -23.20 -9.09 18.21
CA GLY A 173 -22.54 -9.01 16.91
C GLY A 173 -22.21 -7.58 16.44
N ALA A 174 -22.83 -6.57 17.06
CA ALA A 174 -22.61 -5.15 16.77
C ALA A 174 -22.91 -4.31 18.01
N ILE A 175 -22.19 -3.19 18.15
CA ILE A 175 -22.36 -2.23 19.25
C ILE A 175 -22.27 -0.78 18.74
N GLN A 176 -22.50 0.17 19.61
CA GLN A 176 -22.27 1.58 19.35
C GLN A 176 -21.10 2.09 20.19
N VAL A 177 -20.12 2.73 19.54
CA VAL A 177 -18.98 3.40 20.19
C VAL A 177 -18.90 4.83 19.62
N ASP A 178 -18.93 5.84 20.48
CA ASP A 178 -18.89 7.26 20.12
C ASP A 178 -19.91 7.66 19.01
N GLY A 179 -21.11 7.07 19.06
CA GLY A 179 -22.18 7.34 18.09
C GLY A 179 -22.05 6.58 16.76
N GLN A 180 -21.02 5.76 16.59
CA GLN A 180 -20.81 4.95 15.39
C GLN A 180 -21.05 3.46 15.67
N MET A 181 -21.62 2.77 14.69
CA MET A 181 -21.77 1.32 14.74
C MET A 181 -20.40 0.65 14.58
N VAL A 182 -20.11 -0.29 15.45
CA VAL A 182 -18.89 -1.12 15.41
C VAL A 182 -19.32 -2.58 15.34
N ASP A 183 -18.91 -3.24 14.27
CA ASP A 183 -19.10 -4.66 13.98
C ASP A 183 -17.78 -5.31 13.57
N VAL A 184 -17.81 -6.55 13.12
CA VAL A 184 -16.63 -7.27 12.65
C VAL A 184 -15.96 -6.60 11.44
N ALA A 185 -16.73 -5.95 10.56
CA ALA A 185 -16.17 -5.24 9.40
C ALA A 185 -15.45 -3.96 9.84
N THR A 186 -16.02 -3.22 10.76
CA THR A 186 -15.41 -2.05 11.39
C THR A 186 -14.10 -2.43 12.09
N VAL A 187 -14.10 -3.52 12.87
CA VAL A 187 -12.88 -4.01 13.55
C VAL A 187 -11.77 -4.34 12.54
N ARG A 188 -12.09 -4.99 11.42
CA ARG A 188 -11.11 -5.25 10.35
C ARG A 188 -10.52 -3.98 9.73
N LEU A 189 -11.33 -2.93 9.58
CA LEU A 189 -10.85 -1.64 9.08
C LEU A 189 -9.89 -0.97 10.05
N VAL A 190 -10.28 -0.89 11.34
CA VAL A 190 -9.45 -0.21 12.34
C VAL A 190 -8.22 -1.04 12.75
N GLN A 191 -8.23 -2.36 12.58
CA GLN A 191 -7.05 -3.20 12.83
C GLN A 191 -5.85 -2.73 12.00
N ARG A 192 -6.05 -2.30 10.76
CA ARG A 192 -4.97 -1.75 9.93
C ARG A 192 -4.36 -0.47 10.50
N ILE A 193 -5.12 0.32 11.26
CA ILE A 193 -4.59 1.49 11.95
C ILE A 193 -3.68 1.03 13.08
N ILE A 194 -4.11 0.01 13.84
CA ILE A 194 -3.33 -0.59 14.92
C ILE A 194 -2.03 -1.18 14.38
N ASP A 195 -2.09 -1.99 13.32
CA ASP A 195 -0.91 -2.62 12.71
C ASP A 195 0.11 -1.56 12.27
N ARG A 196 -0.33 -0.46 11.65
CA ARG A 196 0.54 0.66 11.26
C ARG A 196 1.10 1.42 12.47
N ALA A 197 0.29 1.59 13.52
CA ALA A 197 0.72 2.22 14.76
C ALA A 197 1.82 1.41 15.43
N GLU A 198 1.68 0.09 15.51
CA GLU A 198 2.69 -0.82 16.07
C GLU A 198 4.00 -0.76 15.30
N LEU A 199 3.95 -0.77 13.95
CA LEU A 199 5.12 -0.59 13.09
C LEU A 199 5.81 0.76 13.31
N ALA A 200 5.05 1.82 13.59
CA ALA A 200 5.55 3.15 13.90
C ALA A 200 6.00 3.30 15.38
N GLY A 201 5.88 2.25 16.20
CA GLY A 201 6.20 2.30 17.63
C GLY A 201 5.21 3.12 18.47
N MET A 202 4.02 3.42 17.93
CA MET A 202 2.97 4.17 18.61
C MET A 202 2.16 3.24 19.53
N LYS A 203 1.70 3.81 20.64
CA LYS A 203 0.80 3.14 21.61
C LYS A 203 -0.42 4.01 21.86
N PRO A 204 -1.54 3.44 22.34
CA PRO A 204 -2.67 4.25 22.76
C PRO A 204 -2.27 5.17 23.94
N SER A 205 -2.82 6.39 23.94
CA SER A 205 -2.49 7.43 24.93
C SER A 205 -3.01 7.09 26.34
N VAL A 206 -4.05 6.31 26.44
CA VAL A 206 -4.67 5.85 27.70
C VAL A 206 -4.55 4.34 27.73
N GLY A 207 -4.11 3.78 28.85
CA GLY A 207 -4.08 2.33 29.06
C GLY A 207 -5.49 1.75 28.92
N LEU A 208 -5.75 1.13 27.78
CA LEU A 208 -6.93 0.32 27.47
C LEU A 208 -6.65 -1.13 27.81
#